data_99fe37182d9fa60babf9f4a259cf69cf
#
_entry.id   99fe37182d9fa60babf9f4a259cf69cf
#
_cell.length_a   1.000
_cell.length_b   1.000
_cell.length_c   1.000
_cell.angle_alpha   90.00
_cell.angle_beta   90.00
_cell.angle_gamma   90.00
#
_symmetry.space_group_name_H-M   'P 1'
#
loop_
_entity.id
_entity.type
_entity.pdbx_description
1 polymer ?
#
loop_
_entity_poly.entity_id
_entity_poly.type
_entity_poly.pdbx_seq_one_letter_code
_entity_poly.pdbx_strand_id
1 'polypeptide(L)'
;MILICGIDEARRGPVLGPMVMCGALIDEEDMPKLIKLKPKDSKLLTRKEREEIYPKLLRVLKHYKVFIIPPAEIDKAVHGHDGLNLNKLEAKKQAEILNEFNPEKAIIDCPSNNIKSYKNYLKKLLKNKKIELMLEHNAERYPLVAAASIIAKVTGDKEIEKLKKQI
;
A
#
# COMPACT_ATOMS: atom_id res chain seq x y z
N MET A 1 22.57 0.11 -6.77
CA MET A 1 21.37 0.64 -6.15
C MET A 1 20.46 -0.51 -5.75
N ILE A 2 20.13 -0.59 -4.48
CA ILE A 2 19.21 -1.60 -3.98
C ILE A 2 17.87 -0.93 -3.73
N LEU A 3 16.83 -1.38 -4.41
CA LEU A 3 15.50 -0.81 -4.29
C LEU A 3 14.64 -1.68 -3.39
N ILE A 4 13.94 -1.04 -2.46
CA ILE A 4 13.01 -1.67 -1.53
C ILE A 4 11.64 -1.03 -1.71
N CYS A 5 10.60 -1.86 -1.77
CA CYS A 5 9.22 -1.40 -1.88
C CYS A 5 8.45 -1.74 -0.60
N GLY A 6 7.71 -0.78 -0.08
CA GLY A 6 6.75 -1.02 1.00
C GLY A 6 5.35 -0.85 0.47
N ILE A 7 4.44 -1.75 0.83
CA ILE A 7 3.05 -1.68 0.35
C ILE A 7 2.10 -1.74 1.53
N ASP A 8 1.15 -0.82 1.54
CA ASP A 8 0.05 -0.82 2.50
C ASP A 8 -1.21 -0.25 1.83
N GLU A 9 -2.32 -0.41 2.52
CA GLU A 9 -3.60 0.07 2.02
C GLU A 9 -4.37 0.78 3.12
N ALA A 10 -5.25 1.70 2.72
CA ALA A 10 -6.16 2.39 3.60
C ALA A 10 -7.59 2.15 3.13
N ARG A 11 -8.47 1.79 4.06
CA ARG A 11 -9.90 1.69 3.82
C ARG A 11 -10.59 2.81 4.57
N ARG A 12 -11.44 3.54 3.88
CA ARG A 12 -12.17 4.65 4.44
C ARG A 12 -13.63 4.33 4.57
N GLY A 13 -14.03 4.02 5.80
CA GLY A 13 -15.40 3.72 6.15
C GLY A 13 -15.89 2.40 5.58
N PRO A 14 -16.82 1.74 6.27
CA PRO A 14 -17.30 0.43 5.83
C PRO A 14 -18.24 0.50 4.63
N VAL A 15 -18.69 1.66 4.22
CA VAL A 15 -19.87 1.73 3.35
C VAL A 15 -19.67 2.48 2.03
N LEU A 16 -18.83 3.51 1.95
CA LEU A 16 -18.85 4.41 0.79
C LEU A 16 -17.48 4.82 0.24
N GLY A 17 -16.40 4.53 0.94
CA GLY A 17 -15.08 4.95 0.51
C GLY A 17 -14.35 3.92 -0.34
N PRO A 18 -13.49 4.36 -1.24
CA PRO A 18 -12.61 3.45 -1.96
C PRO A 18 -11.56 2.87 -1.03
N MET A 19 -10.99 1.74 -1.45
CA MET A 19 -9.75 1.25 -0.89
C MET A 19 -8.61 1.94 -1.63
N VAL A 20 -7.63 2.46 -0.90
CA VAL A 20 -6.45 3.08 -1.49
C VAL A 20 -5.24 2.25 -1.15
N MET A 21 -4.54 1.78 -2.16
CA MET A 21 -3.31 1.01 -1.99
C MET A 21 -2.13 1.85 -2.46
N CYS A 22 -1.06 1.84 -1.68
CA CYS A 22 0.17 2.54 -2.05
C CYS A 22 1.37 1.62 -2.00
N GLY A 23 2.17 1.66 -3.05
CA GLY A 23 3.51 1.11 -3.05
C GLY A 23 4.53 2.24 -3.02
N ALA A 24 5.40 2.25 -2.03
CA ALA A 24 6.45 3.25 -1.86
C ALA A 24 7.80 2.62 -2.16
N LEU A 25 8.55 3.20 -3.07
CA LEU A 25 9.86 2.70 -3.50
C LEU A 25 10.97 3.60 -2.98
N ILE A 26 11.98 3.01 -2.37
CA ILE A 26 13.11 3.76 -1.84
C ILE A 26 14.42 3.08 -2.25
N ASP A 27 15.46 3.90 -2.45
CA ASP A 27 16.83 3.41 -2.51
C ASP A 27 17.26 3.11 -1.07
N GLU A 28 17.82 1.93 -0.84
CA GLU A 28 18.28 1.53 0.50
C GLU A 28 19.19 2.58 1.14
N GLU A 29 20.00 3.26 0.34
CA GLU A 29 20.89 4.34 0.83
C GLU A 29 20.13 5.50 1.46
N ASP A 30 18.88 5.73 1.06
CA ASP A 30 18.05 6.81 1.58
C ASP A 30 17.20 6.38 2.79
N MET A 31 17.27 5.12 3.19
CA MET A 31 16.52 4.63 4.34
C MET A 31 16.78 5.44 5.62
N PRO A 32 18.03 5.82 5.95
CA PRO A 32 18.27 6.67 7.12
C PRO A 32 17.52 8.00 7.09
N LYS A 33 17.36 8.59 5.92
CA LYS A 33 16.58 9.83 5.76
C LYS A 33 15.09 9.60 6.06
N LEU A 34 14.57 8.46 5.63
CA LEU A 34 13.19 8.08 5.91
C LEU A 34 12.98 7.85 7.41
N ILE A 35 13.89 7.13 8.05
CA ILE A 35 13.82 6.85 9.48
C ILE A 35 13.84 8.15 10.29
N LYS A 36 14.62 9.15 9.87
CA LYS A 36 14.67 10.47 10.52
C LYS A 36 13.33 11.19 10.51
N LEU A 37 12.51 10.98 9.48
CA LEU A 37 11.18 11.57 9.41
C LEU A 37 10.20 10.94 10.39
N LYS A 38 10.56 9.79 10.98
CA LYS A 38 9.76 9.06 11.97
C LYS A 38 8.32 8.79 11.49
N PRO A 39 8.14 8.21 10.29
CA PRO A 39 6.80 7.85 9.88
C PRO A 39 6.24 6.79 10.82
N LYS A 40 5.01 7.00 11.25
CA LYS A 40 4.30 6.09 12.16
C LYS A 40 3.07 5.54 11.46
N ASP A 41 2.50 4.47 12.02
CA ASP A 41 1.18 4.02 11.60
C ASP A 41 0.25 5.23 11.46
N SER A 42 -0.36 5.37 10.29
CA SER A 42 -1.23 6.51 9.97
C SER A 42 -2.37 6.71 10.97
N LYS A 43 -2.76 5.63 11.67
CA LYS A 43 -3.79 5.69 12.71
C LYS A 43 -3.34 6.49 13.93
N LEU A 44 -2.04 6.60 14.15
CA LEU A 44 -1.45 7.33 15.28
C LEU A 44 -1.22 8.81 14.97
N LEU A 45 -1.46 9.21 13.73
CA LEU A 45 -1.27 10.59 13.28
C LEU A 45 -2.60 11.27 13.06
N THR A 46 -2.68 12.55 13.44
CA THR A 46 -3.82 13.39 13.07
C THR A 46 -3.76 13.66 11.56
N ARG A 47 -4.89 14.10 10.99
CA ARG A 47 -4.93 14.49 9.59
C ARG A 47 -3.89 15.58 9.29
N LYS A 48 -3.77 16.56 10.17
CA LYS A 48 -2.80 17.64 10.03
C LYS A 48 -1.36 17.11 10.01
N GLU A 49 -1.05 16.18 10.92
CA GLU A 49 0.28 15.56 10.98
C GLU A 49 0.59 14.77 9.70
N ARG A 50 -0.40 14.05 9.17
CA ARG A 50 -0.23 13.32 7.90
C ARG A 50 0.04 14.28 6.75
N GLU A 51 -0.69 15.38 6.67
CA GLU A 51 -0.52 16.38 5.62
C GLU A 51 0.83 17.08 5.70
N GLU A 52 1.36 17.26 6.91
CA GLU A 52 2.66 17.88 7.13
C GLU A 52 3.82 16.98 6.71
N ILE A 53 3.74 15.69 7.03
CA ILE A 53 4.81 14.73 6.70
C ILE A 53 4.78 14.30 5.22
N TYR A 54 3.62 14.33 4.59
CA TYR A 54 3.42 13.83 3.23
C TYR A 54 4.43 14.38 2.21
N PRO A 55 4.61 15.70 2.05
CA PRO A 55 5.58 16.20 1.08
C PRO A 55 7.02 15.83 1.41
N LYS A 56 7.33 15.66 2.69
CA LYS A 56 8.67 15.25 3.13
C LYS A 56 8.96 13.81 2.73
N LEU A 57 7.95 12.93 2.85
CA LEU A 57 8.06 11.54 2.40
C LEU A 57 8.32 11.46 0.91
N LEU A 58 7.59 12.25 0.12
CA LEU A 58 7.74 12.24 -1.33
C LEU A 58 9.14 12.66 -1.80
N ARG A 59 9.81 13.48 -1.03
CA ARG A 59 11.19 13.92 -1.36
C ARG A 59 12.22 12.83 -1.10
N VAL A 60 11.97 11.96 -0.14
CA VAL A 60 12.90 10.90 0.24
C VAL A 60 12.70 9.64 -0.60
N LEU A 61 11.46 9.38 -1.01
CA LEU A 61 11.13 8.20 -1.81
C LEU A 61 11.62 8.38 -3.24
N LYS A 62 12.06 7.28 -3.84
CA LYS A 62 12.44 7.27 -5.25
C LYS A 62 11.22 7.36 -6.15
N HIS A 63 10.15 6.67 -5.77
CA HIS A 63 8.89 6.68 -6.50
C HIS A 63 7.78 6.14 -5.61
N TYR A 64 6.55 6.35 -6.00
CA TYR A 64 5.40 5.75 -5.35
C TYR A 64 4.29 5.54 -6.39
N LYS A 65 3.44 4.55 -6.13
CA LYS A 65 2.28 4.26 -6.98
C LYS A 65 1.06 4.06 -6.10
N VAL A 66 -0.04 4.69 -6.50
CA VAL A 66 -1.30 4.61 -5.77
C VAL A 66 -2.38 4.03 -6.67
N PHE A 67 -3.11 3.05 -6.14
CA PHE A 67 -4.34 2.56 -6.75
C PHE A 67 -5.52 3.01 -5.90
N ILE A 68 -6.49 3.62 -6.54
CA ILE A 68 -7.77 3.95 -5.90
C ILE A 68 -8.76 2.92 -6.41
N ILE A 69 -9.16 2.00 -5.54
CA ILE A 69 -10.04 0.89 -5.90
C ILE A 69 -11.45 1.27 -5.50
N PRO A 70 -12.35 1.52 -6.48
CA PRO A 70 -13.69 1.99 -6.16
C PRO A 70 -14.53 0.91 -5.47
N PRO A 71 -15.56 1.32 -4.69
CA PRO A 71 -16.44 0.37 -3.99
C PRO A 71 -17.06 -0.68 -4.92
N ALA A 72 -17.42 -0.31 -6.13
CA ALA A 72 -18.00 -1.24 -7.10
C ALA A 72 -17.05 -2.39 -7.45
N GLU A 73 -15.76 -2.11 -7.58
CA GLU A 73 -14.75 -3.14 -7.87
C GLU A 73 -14.54 -4.05 -6.65
N ILE A 74 -14.60 -3.48 -5.45
CA ILE A 74 -14.51 -4.24 -4.20
C ILE A 74 -15.71 -5.19 -4.08
N ASP A 75 -16.92 -4.67 -4.31
CA ASP A 75 -18.15 -5.46 -4.26
C ASP A 75 -18.12 -6.61 -5.25
N LYS A 76 -17.66 -6.36 -6.47
CA LYS A 76 -17.53 -7.39 -7.50
C LYS A 76 -16.56 -8.49 -7.07
N ALA A 77 -15.46 -8.13 -6.42
CA ALA A 77 -14.49 -9.11 -5.92
C ALA A 77 -15.08 -9.95 -4.77
N VAL A 78 -15.82 -9.32 -3.86
CA VAL A 78 -16.41 -9.99 -2.70
C VAL A 78 -17.58 -10.91 -3.10
N HIS A 79 -18.40 -10.48 -4.06
CA HIS A 79 -19.63 -11.18 -4.46
C HIS A 79 -19.55 -11.86 -5.83
N GLY A 80 -18.40 -11.81 -6.48
CA GLY A 80 -18.22 -12.38 -7.81
C GLY A 80 -18.20 -13.92 -7.79
N HIS A 81 -18.68 -14.51 -8.90
CA HIS A 81 -18.72 -15.96 -9.06
C HIS A 81 -17.55 -16.53 -9.84
N ASP A 82 -16.59 -15.70 -10.21
CA ASP A 82 -15.44 -16.06 -11.03
C ASP A 82 -14.22 -16.52 -10.22
N GLY A 83 -14.40 -16.76 -8.91
CA GLY A 83 -13.32 -17.16 -8.01
C GLY A 83 -12.44 -16.02 -7.53
N LEU A 84 -12.73 -14.81 -8.00
CA LEU A 84 -12.05 -13.63 -7.50
C LEU A 84 -12.62 -13.25 -6.14
N ASN A 85 -11.77 -13.10 -5.13
CA ASN A 85 -12.16 -12.58 -3.82
C ASN A 85 -11.31 -11.34 -3.52
N LEU A 86 -11.59 -10.69 -2.40
CA LEU A 86 -10.89 -9.45 -2.06
C LEU A 86 -9.38 -9.65 -1.93
N ASN A 87 -8.96 -10.75 -1.30
CA ASN A 87 -7.53 -11.05 -1.16
C ASN A 87 -6.84 -11.22 -2.51
N LYS A 88 -7.50 -11.86 -3.46
CA LYS A 88 -6.94 -12.01 -4.82
C LYS A 88 -6.86 -10.68 -5.56
N LEU A 89 -7.88 -9.84 -5.39
CA LEU A 89 -7.86 -8.49 -5.96
C LEU A 89 -6.68 -7.69 -5.41
N GLU A 90 -6.49 -7.71 -4.10
CA GLU A 90 -5.38 -7.02 -3.45
C GLU A 90 -4.04 -7.55 -3.94
N ALA A 91 -3.89 -8.88 -4.03
CA ALA A 91 -2.66 -9.50 -4.53
C ALA A 91 -2.36 -9.10 -5.98
N LYS A 92 -3.38 -9.01 -6.83
CA LYS A 92 -3.20 -8.57 -8.23
C LYS A 92 -2.71 -7.13 -8.31
N LYS A 93 -3.26 -6.24 -7.49
CA LYS A 93 -2.83 -4.84 -7.44
C LYS A 93 -1.40 -4.71 -6.90
N GLN A 94 -1.07 -5.48 -5.88
CA GLN A 94 0.29 -5.53 -5.34
C GLN A 94 1.28 -6.04 -6.38
N ALA A 95 0.89 -7.07 -7.13
CA ALA A 95 1.72 -7.61 -8.20
C ALA A 95 1.97 -6.58 -9.30
N GLU A 96 0.97 -5.77 -9.64
CA GLU A 96 1.16 -4.69 -10.63
C GLU A 96 2.22 -3.70 -10.17
N ILE A 97 2.20 -3.32 -8.89
CA ILE A 97 3.20 -2.43 -8.30
C ILE A 97 4.59 -3.06 -8.38
N LEU A 98 4.71 -4.30 -7.94
CA LEU A 98 6.00 -4.99 -7.90
C LEU A 98 6.55 -5.30 -9.28
N ASN A 99 5.69 -5.62 -10.24
CA ASN A 99 6.12 -5.84 -11.62
C ASN A 99 6.61 -4.55 -12.28
N GLU A 100 6.02 -3.41 -11.93
CA GLU A 100 6.47 -2.11 -12.45
C GLU A 100 7.77 -1.66 -11.80
N PHE A 101 7.86 -1.71 -10.48
CA PHE A 101 9.03 -1.22 -9.74
C PHE A 101 10.21 -2.17 -9.78
N ASN A 102 9.95 -3.46 -9.86
CA ASN A 102 10.96 -4.52 -9.85
C ASN A 102 12.02 -4.33 -8.75
N PRO A 103 11.62 -4.22 -7.48
CA PRO A 103 12.56 -4.02 -6.38
C PRO A 103 13.29 -5.34 -6.04
N GLU A 104 14.40 -5.22 -5.31
CA GLU A 104 15.07 -6.40 -4.76
C GLU A 104 14.28 -7.02 -3.61
N LYS A 105 13.57 -6.18 -2.84
CA LYS A 105 12.79 -6.61 -1.68
C LYS A 105 11.49 -5.84 -1.57
N ALA A 106 10.45 -6.51 -1.12
CA ALA A 106 9.18 -5.89 -0.82
C ALA A 106 8.71 -6.26 0.58
N ILE A 107 8.29 -5.25 1.34
CA ILE A 107 7.71 -5.41 2.66
C ILE A 107 6.24 -5.04 2.55
N ILE A 108 5.36 -5.99 2.85
CA ILE A 108 3.93 -5.86 2.57
C ILE A 108 3.14 -6.16 3.83
N ASP A 109 2.20 -5.26 4.16
CA ASP A 109 1.21 -5.55 5.18
C ASP A 109 0.21 -6.54 4.60
N CYS A 110 0.20 -7.76 5.16
CA CYS A 110 -0.58 -8.86 4.59
C CYS A 110 -2.06 -8.73 4.98
N PRO A 111 -2.98 -8.68 4.00
CA PRO A 111 -4.40 -8.56 4.31
C PRO A 111 -5.05 -9.88 4.73
N SER A 112 -4.39 -11.00 4.50
CA SER A 112 -4.93 -12.33 4.80
C SER A 112 -4.41 -12.87 6.12
N ASN A 113 -5.26 -13.62 6.83
CA ASN A 113 -4.83 -14.35 8.02
C ASN A 113 -3.85 -15.48 7.67
N ASN A 114 -3.94 -16.02 6.46
CA ASN A 114 -3.05 -17.08 5.98
C ASN A 114 -1.94 -16.45 5.13
N ILE A 115 -0.87 -16.03 5.78
CA ILE A 115 0.25 -15.35 5.13
C ILE A 115 0.90 -16.26 4.07
N LYS A 116 1.11 -17.52 4.38
CA LYS A 116 1.78 -18.47 3.47
C LYS A 116 1.00 -18.64 2.17
N SER A 117 -0.30 -18.84 2.26
CA SER A 117 -1.15 -19.01 1.10
C SER A 117 -1.19 -17.73 0.25
N TYR A 118 -1.33 -16.58 0.91
CA TYR A 118 -1.33 -15.29 0.22
C TYR A 118 -0.01 -15.03 -0.50
N LYS A 119 1.11 -15.27 0.17
CA LYS A 119 2.44 -15.10 -0.40
C LYS A 119 2.64 -16.01 -1.63
N ASN A 120 2.21 -17.26 -1.55
CA ASN A 120 2.31 -18.18 -2.67
C ASN A 120 1.52 -17.69 -3.88
N TYR A 121 0.31 -17.18 -3.65
CA TYR A 121 -0.53 -16.64 -4.72
C TYR A 121 0.11 -15.39 -5.33
N LEU A 122 0.56 -14.44 -4.50
CA LEU A 122 1.23 -13.23 -4.96
C LEU A 122 2.46 -13.56 -5.80
N LYS A 123 3.27 -14.51 -5.33
CA LYS A 123 4.50 -14.92 -6.03
C LYS A 123 4.22 -15.43 -7.44
N LYS A 124 3.11 -16.14 -7.64
CA LYS A 124 2.73 -16.62 -8.97
C LYS A 124 2.45 -15.49 -9.95
N LEU A 125 2.03 -14.34 -9.47
CA LEU A 125 1.68 -13.17 -10.29
C LEU A 125 2.91 -12.33 -10.65
N LEU A 126 4.04 -12.53 -9.98
CA LEU A 126 5.24 -11.75 -10.21
C LEU A 126 6.02 -12.26 -11.42
N LYS A 127 6.48 -11.33 -12.25
CA LYS A 127 7.37 -11.62 -13.38
C LYS A 127 8.76 -12.00 -12.88
N ASN A 128 9.28 -11.25 -11.89
CA ASN A 128 10.56 -11.54 -11.28
C ASN A 128 10.36 -12.36 -10.00
N LYS A 129 10.65 -13.66 -10.09
CA LYS A 129 10.50 -14.58 -8.96
C LYS A 129 11.58 -14.40 -7.88
N LYS A 130 12.60 -13.59 -8.16
CA LYS A 130 13.72 -13.36 -7.24
C LYS A 130 13.44 -12.24 -6.23
N ILE A 131 12.37 -11.49 -6.39
CA ILE A 131 12.00 -10.45 -5.41
C ILE A 131 11.81 -11.12 -4.05
N GLU A 132 12.55 -10.64 -3.05
CA GLU A 132 12.38 -11.12 -1.68
C GLU A 132 11.09 -10.53 -1.10
N LEU A 133 10.12 -11.41 -0.80
CA LEU A 133 8.83 -11.00 -0.26
C LEU A 133 8.80 -11.18 1.25
N MET A 134 8.60 -10.10 1.98
CA MET A 134 8.40 -10.12 3.42
C MET A 134 6.97 -9.65 3.71
N LEU A 135 6.10 -10.59 4.00
CA LEU A 135 4.71 -10.33 4.33
C LEU A 135 4.50 -10.57 5.81
N GLU A 136 3.96 -9.58 6.51
CA GLU A 136 3.68 -9.66 7.94
C GLU A 136 2.39 -8.91 8.25
N HIS A 137 1.75 -9.28 9.35
CA HIS A 137 0.66 -8.48 9.89
C HIS A 137 1.26 -7.28 10.63
N ASN A 138 0.55 -6.16 10.60
CA ASN A 138 0.98 -4.91 11.25
C ASN A 138 2.37 -4.46 10.77
N ALA A 139 2.58 -4.56 9.46
CA ALA A 139 3.86 -4.18 8.86
C ALA A 139 4.13 -2.67 8.88
N GLU A 140 3.16 -1.86 9.34
CA GLU A 140 3.32 -0.41 9.50
C GLU A 140 4.40 -0.04 10.52
N ARG A 141 4.87 -1.00 11.32
CA ARG A 141 6.02 -0.78 12.20
C ARG A 141 7.32 -0.56 11.42
N TYR A 142 7.37 -1.00 10.16
CA TYR A 142 8.49 -0.71 9.27
C TYR A 142 8.31 0.68 8.65
N PRO A 143 9.32 1.55 8.72
CA PRO A 143 9.17 2.93 8.23
C PRO A 143 8.68 3.06 6.80
N LEU A 144 9.12 2.18 5.91
CA LEU A 144 8.71 2.25 4.51
C LEU A 144 7.23 1.89 4.32
N VAL A 145 6.73 0.92 5.07
CA VAL A 145 5.31 0.54 5.03
C VAL A 145 4.47 1.65 5.68
N ALA A 146 4.96 2.24 6.77
CA ALA A 146 4.31 3.38 7.39
C ALA A 146 4.19 4.56 6.42
N ALA A 147 5.24 4.82 5.64
CA ALA A 147 5.22 5.85 4.60
C ALA A 147 4.14 5.56 3.55
N ALA A 148 4.06 4.33 3.07
CA ALA A 148 3.03 3.91 2.12
C ALA A 148 1.63 4.09 2.72
N SER A 149 1.45 3.72 3.98
CA SER A 149 0.18 3.89 4.71
C SER A 149 -0.24 5.36 4.78
N ILE A 150 0.69 6.25 5.09
CA ILE A 150 0.42 7.69 5.16
C ILE A 150 -0.01 8.23 3.80
N ILE A 151 0.68 7.85 2.74
CA ILE A 151 0.34 8.28 1.39
C ILE A 151 -1.05 7.77 1.00
N ALA A 152 -1.34 6.51 1.29
CA ALA A 152 -2.67 5.93 1.02
C ALA A 152 -3.76 6.69 1.78
N LYS A 153 -3.50 7.03 3.04
CA LYS A 153 -4.46 7.74 3.89
C LYS A 153 -4.72 9.15 3.40
N VAL A 154 -3.66 9.89 3.06
CA VAL A 154 -3.79 11.26 2.52
C VAL A 154 -4.58 11.25 1.21
N THR A 155 -4.30 10.28 0.33
CA THR A 155 -5.03 10.12 -0.92
C THR A 155 -6.50 9.79 -0.66
N GLY A 156 -6.77 8.88 0.28
CA GLY A 156 -8.13 8.51 0.67
C GLY A 156 -8.92 9.69 1.24
N ASP A 157 -8.29 10.50 2.07
CA ASP A 157 -8.92 11.71 2.62
C ASP A 157 -9.35 12.67 1.51
N LYS A 158 -8.49 12.86 0.50
CA LYS A 158 -8.80 13.71 -0.65
C LYS A 158 -9.94 13.16 -1.49
N GLU A 159 -10.00 11.84 -1.69
CA GLU A 159 -11.08 11.21 -2.43
C GLU A 159 -12.43 11.37 -1.73
N ILE A 160 -12.45 11.22 -0.40
CA ILE A 160 -13.67 11.43 0.38
C ILE A 160 -14.15 12.88 0.29
N GLU A 161 -13.25 13.85 0.33
CA GLU A 161 -13.61 15.26 0.15
C GLU A 161 -14.23 15.53 -1.22
N LYS A 162 -13.69 14.90 -2.27
CA LYS A 162 -14.29 14.99 -3.61
C LYS A 162 -15.71 14.45 -3.63
N LEU A 163 -15.95 13.32 -2.99
CA LEU A 163 -17.29 12.73 -2.90
C LEU A 163 -18.26 13.64 -2.15
N LYS A 164 -17.83 14.26 -1.06
CA LYS A 164 -18.64 15.20 -0.29
C LYS A 164 -19.05 16.42 -1.09
N LYS A 165 -18.19 16.88 -2.00
CA LYS A 165 -18.50 18.04 -2.85
C LYS A 165 -19.51 17.74 -3.95
N GLN A 166 -19.74 16.46 -4.25
CA GLN A 166 -20.69 16.03 -5.29
C GLN A 166 -22.11 15.83 -4.77
N ILE A 167 -22.31 15.93 -3.46
CA ILE A 167 -23.63 15.72 -2.83
C ILE A 167 -24.40 17.04 -2.68
#